data_e6d1b9ac7dc76be5136ceb0d3cecdc35
#
_entry.id   e6d1b9ac7dc76be5136ceb0d3cecdc35
#
_cell.length_a   1.000
_cell.length_b   1.000
_cell.length_c   1.000
_cell.angle_alpha   90.00
_cell.angle_beta   90.00
_cell.angle_gamma   90.00
#
_symmetry.space_group_name_H-M   'P 1'
#
loop_
_entity.id
_entity.type
_entity.pdbx_description
1 polymer ?
#
loop_
_entity_poly.entity_id
_entity_poly.type
_entity_poly.pdbx_seq_one_letter_code
_entity_poly.pdbx_strand_id
1 'polypeptide(L)'
;MKLSNLSIIIFCHETENKDKILVALGDFFGSILKSSELIETKAEGHYGNSIEIIEYKLSGKNATEVANKIFNSFDYADLILLLSTLDERMEGSKLHLRIDKQRFIAEKKISLKDGDDIIKIIMSFKGKVTEQLKEELKQIANRNLHT
;
A
#
# COMPACT_ATOMS: atom_id res chain seq x y z
N MET A 1 -6.92 -3.42 -14.64
CA MET A 1 -8.00 -3.58 -13.64
C MET A 1 -8.40 -2.25 -13.04
N LYS A 2 -9.66 -2.12 -12.74
CA LYS A 2 -10.19 -0.85 -12.20
C LYS A 2 -10.50 -0.99 -10.72
N LEU A 3 -10.03 -0.04 -9.93
CA LEU A 3 -10.35 0.08 -8.52
C LEU A 3 -11.50 1.07 -8.32
N SER A 4 -12.34 0.79 -7.33
CA SER A 4 -13.29 1.78 -6.83
C SER A 4 -12.60 2.71 -5.82
N ASN A 5 -11.79 2.15 -4.93
CA ASN A 5 -11.12 2.91 -3.87
C ASN A 5 -9.75 2.30 -3.55
N LEU A 6 -8.89 3.12 -2.97
CA LEU A 6 -7.62 2.68 -2.39
C LEU A 6 -7.36 3.52 -1.14
N SER A 7 -6.97 2.86 -0.06
CA SER A 7 -6.57 3.52 1.18
C SER A 7 -5.12 3.20 1.52
N ILE A 8 -4.37 4.22 1.92
CA ILE A 8 -3.02 4.07 2.46
C ILE A 8 -3.09 4.52 3.91
N ILE A 9 -2.84 3.59 4.84
CA ILE A 9 -3.01 3.82 6.28
C ILE A 9 -1.67 3.64 6.98
N ILE A 10 -1.26 4.67 7.73
CA ILE A 10 0.02 4.67 8.42
C ILE A 10 -0.22 4.99 9.88
N PHE A 11 0.34 4.15 10.76
CA PHE A 11 0.35 4.40 12.20
C PHE A 11 1.69 5.04 12.54
N CYS A 12 1.65 6.31 12.94
CA CYS A 12 2.84 7.05 13.34
C CYS A 12 2.90 7.10 14.86
N HIS A 13 3.89 6.43 15.44
CA HIS A 13 4.10 6.44 16.89
C HIS A 13 4.70 7.76 17.34
N GLU A 14 4.51 8.11 18.60
CA GLU A 14 4.98 9.36 19.20
C GLU A 14 6.49 9.58 19.01
N THR A 15 7.26 8.51 19.02
CA THR A 15 8.72 8.54 18.84
C THR A 15 9.17 8.65 17.39
N GLU A 16 8.27 8.51 16.44
CA GLU A 16 8.59 8.57 15.02
C GLU A 16 8.46 9.98 14.47
N ASN A 17 9.26 10.28 13.44
CA ASN A 17 9.20 11.57 12.76
C ASN A 17 8.15 11.52 11.65
N LYS A 18 6.99 12.12 11.92
CA LYS A 18 5.87 12.19 10.97
C LYS A 18 6.28 12.84 9.65
N ASP A 19 7.09 13.88 9.69
CA ASP A 19 7.50 14.60 8.47
C ASP A 19 8.29 13.72 7.53
N LYS A 20 9.15 12.84 8.05
CA LYS A 20 9.89 11.88 7.22
C LYS A 20 8.96 10.91 6.50
N ILE A 21 7.91 10.46 7.17
CA ILE A 21 6.90 9.58 6.61
C ILE A 21 6.17 10.29 5.47
N LEU A 22 5.73 11.52 5.71
CA LEU A 22 4.99 12.30 4.71
C LEU A 22 5.85 12.66 3.51
N VAL A 23 7.11 13.00 3.74
CA VAL A 23 8.06 13.27 2.64
C VAL A 23 8.27 12.04 1.78
N ALA A 24 8.47 10.87 2.39
CA ALA A 24 8.65 9.62 1.66
C ALA A 24 7.43 9.30 0.79
N LEU A 25 6.22 9.50 1.32
CA LEU A 25 4.98 9.30 0.56
C LEU A 25 4.89 10.26 -0.63
N GLY A 26 5.18 11.53 -0.41
CA GLY A 26 5.18 12.53 -1.48
C GLY A 26 6.21 12.24 -2.56
N ASP A 27 7.41 11.84 -2.17
CA ASP A 27 8.48 11.52 -3.12
C ASP A 27 8.14 10.28 -3.95
N PHE A 28 7.52 9.27 -3.34
CA PHE A 28 7.18 8.03 -4.04
C PHE A 28 5.96 8.20 -4.94
N PHE A 29 4.84 8.70 -4.40
CA PHE A 29 3.58 8.79 -5.13
C PHE A 29 3.44 10.07 -5.95
N GLY A 30 4.14 11.12 -5.58
CA GLY A 30 4.08 12.38 -6.31
C GLY A 30 2.78 13.15 -6.07
N SER A 31 2.43 14.00 -7.03
CA SER A 31 1.31 14.93 -6.91
C SER A 31 -0.07 14.27 -6.83
N ILE A 32 -0.19 13.00 -7.20
CA ILE A 32 -1.48 12.29 -7.14
C ILE A 32 -2.03 12.24 -5.71
N LEU A 33 -1.18 12.25 -4.69
CA LEU A 33 -1.65 12.29 -3.30
C LEU A 33 -2.37 13.59 -2.95
N LYS A 34 -2.14 14.68 -3.68
CA LYS A 34 -2.84 15.93 -3.45
C LYS A 34 -4.32 15.87 -3.80
N SER A 35 -4.71 14.93 -4.65
CA SER A 35 -6.11 14.69 -5.00
C SER A 35 -6.78 13.67 -4.08
N SER A 36 -6.08 13.16 -3.09
CA SER A 36 -6.64 12.23 -2.10
C SER A 36 -7.35 12.98 -0.98
N GLU A 37 -8.28 12.28 -0.33
CA GLU A 37 -8.81 12.72 0.95
C GLU A 37 -7.84 12.31 2.04
N LEU A 38 -7.34 13.26 2.82
CA LEU A 38 -6.42 13.01 3.93
C LEU A 38 -7.17 13.07 5.24
N ILE A 39 -7.12 12.00 6.01
CA ILE A 39 -7.73 11.91 7.34
C ILE A 39 -6.61 11.68 8.36
N GLU A 40 -6.54 12.56 9.35
CA GLU A 40 -5.59 12.43 10.45
C GLU A 40 -6.36 12.25 11.74
N THR A 41 -6.05 11.19 12.48
CA THR A 41 -6.70 10.84 13.73
C THR A 41 -5.64 10.57 14.79
N LYS A 42 -5.85 11.09 15.98
CA LYS A 42 -4.99 10.77 17.13
C LYS A 42 -5.69 9.77 18.01
N ALA A 43 -4.94 8.73 18.40
CA ALA A 43 -5.42 7.71 19.33
C ALA A 43 -4.41 7.54 20.45
N GLU A 44 -4.89 7.16 21.65
CA GLU A 44 -4.00 6.80 22.74
C GLU A 44 -3.69 5.31 22.68
N GLY A 45 -2.39 4.99 22.77
CA GLY A 45 -1.95 3.63 22.84
C GLY A 45 -2.19 3.01 24.21
N HIS A 46 -1.89 1.74 24.33
CA HIS A 46 -2.16 0.91 25.51
C HIS A 46 -1.49 1.42 26.77
N TYR A 47 -0.39 2.17 26.66
CA TYR A 47 0.36 2.70 27.79
C TYR A 47 0.35 4.23 27.85
N GLY A 48 -0.70 4.86 27.30
CA GLY A 48 -0.80 6.32 27.29
C GLY A 48 0.04 7.01 26.20
N ASN A 49 0.71 6.26 25.35
CA ASN A 49 1.43 6.82 24.21
C ASN A 49 0.46 7.28 23.14
N SER A 50 0.71 8.46 22.55
CA SER A 50 -0.11 8.88 21.43
C SER A 50 0.33 8.20 20.14
N ILE A 51 -0.67 7.78 19.35
CA ILE A 51 -0.48 7.24 18.01
C ILE A 51 -1.27 8.12 17.07
N GLU A 52 -0.63 8.62 16.04
CA GLU A 52 -1.30 9.35 14.98
C GLU A 52 -1.57 8.39 13.82
N ILE A 53 -2.81 8.33 13.40
CA ILE A 53 -3.23 7.51 12.26
C ILE A 53 -3.43 8.43 11.08
N ILE A 54 -2.68 8.19 10.01
CA ILE A 54 -2.73 8.97 8.78
C ILE A 54 -3.33 8.08 7.70
N GLU A 55 -4.42 8.54 7.09
CA GLU A 55 -5.05 7.78 6.01
C GLU A 55 -5.24 8.65 4.79
N TYR A 56 -4.74 8.17 3.64
CA TYR A 56 -4.99 8.74 2.33
C TYR A 56 -6.03 7.89 1.62
N LYS A 57 -7.14 8.51 1.21
CA LYS A 57 -8.19 7.82 0.45
C LYS A 57 -8.22 8.34 -0.97
N LEU A 58 -8.11 7.41 -1.92
CA LEU A 58 -8.21 7.70 -3.35
C LEU A 58 -9.37 6.90 -3.94
N SER A 59 -9.95 7.42 -5.01
CA SER A 59 -11.07 6.76 -5.68
C SER A 59 -10.86 6.73 -7.19
N GLY A 60 -11.58 5.83 -7.85
CA GLY A 60 -11.68 5.76 -9.30
C GLY A 60 -10.32 5.69 -10.00
N LYS A 61 -10.13 6.55 -10.98
CA LYS A 61 -8.94 6.58 -11.83
C LYS A 61 -7.65 6.79 -11.03
N ASN A 62 -7.69 7.67 -10.02
CA ASN A 62 -6.53 7.93 -9.18
C ASN A 62 -6.14 6.71 -8.34
N ALA A 63 -7.14 5.99 -7.81
CA ALA A 63 -6.91 4.75 -7.09
C ALA A 63 -6.24 3.70 -7.99
N THR A 64 -6.74 3.54 -9.20
CA THR A 64 -6.19 2.61 -10.19
C THR A 64 -4.74 2.95 -10.53
N GLU A 65 -4.45 4.22 -10.75
CA GLU A 65 -3.11 4.69 -11.06
C GLU A 65 -2.11 4.39 -9.93
N VAL A 66 -2.50 4.66 -8.69
CA VAL A 66 -1.67 4.38 -7.51
C VAL A 66 -1.46 2.87 -7.34
N ALA A 67 -2.52 2.07 -7.52
CA ALA A 67 -2.40 0.61 -7.44
C ALA A 67 -1.40 0.07 -8.46
N ASN A 68 -1.46 0.54 -9.70
CA ASN A 68 -0.52 0.13 -10.75
C ASN A 68 0.92 0.50 -10.39
N LYS A 69 1.13 1.69 -9.82
CA LYS A 69 2.46 2.08 -9.37
C LYS A 69 2.99 1.17 -8.28
N ILE A 70 2.14 0.80 -7.33
CA ILE A 70 2.52 -0.11 -6.24
C ILE A 70 2.91 -1.48 -6.82
N PHE A 71 2.06 -2.08 -7.66
CA PHE A 71 2.33 -3.39 -8.24
C PHE A 71 3.62 -3.40 -9.08
N ASN A 72 3.84 -2.36 -9.86
CA ASN A 72 5.04 -2.26 -10.70
C ASN A 72 6.31 -1.94 -9.90
N SER A 73 6.18 -1.56 -8.65
CA SER A 73 7.31 -1.25 -7.76
C SER A 73 7.82 -2.45 -6.97
N PHE A 74 7.07 -3.53 -6.91
CA PHE A 74 7.52 -4.77 -6.27
C PHE A 74 8.63 -5.42 -7.08
N ASP A 75 9.63 -5.99 -6.39
CA ASP A 75 10.61 -6.83 -7.05
C ASP A 75 10.00 -8.21 -7.36
N TYR A 76 10.77 -9.04 -8.07
CA TYR A 76 10.30 -10.37 -8.47
C TYR A 76 9.94 -11.25 -7.27
N ALA A 77 10.76 -11.25 -6.22
CA ALA A 77 10.52 -12.06 -5.03
C ALA A 77 9.23 -11.67 -4.33
N ASP A 78 8.96 -10.37 -4.18
CA ASP A 78 7.71 -9.88 -3.58
C ASP A 78 6.49 -10.23 -4.44
N LEU A 79 6.62 -10.14 -5.76
CA LEU A 79 5.53 -10.52 -6.66
C LEU A 79 5.18 -12.01 -6.54
N ILE A 80 6.18 -12.86 -6.44
CA ILE A 80 5.96 -14.30 -6.23
C ILE A 80 5.32 -14.55 -4.87
N LEU A 81 5.78 -13.87 -3.81
CA LEU A 81 5.17 -13.98 -2.49
C LEU A 81 3.71 -13.51 -2.53
N LEU A 82 3.44 -12.39 -3.18
CA LEU A 82 2.09 -11.86 -3.31
C LEU A 82 1.18 -12.86 -4.05
N LEU A 83 1.65 -13.42 -5.17
CA LEU A 83 0.90 -14.41 -5.92
C LEU A 83 0.56 -15.65 -5.09
N SER A 84 1.55 -16.16 -4.34
CA SER A 84 1.36 -17.36 -3.54
C SER A 84 0.44 -17.16 -2.32
N THR A 85 0.28 -15.92 -1.87
CA THR A 85 -0.53 -15.57 -0.70
C THR A 85 -1.76 -14.73 -1.04
N LEU A 86 -2.06 -14.57 -2.32
CA LEU A 86 -3.11 -13.64 -2.76
C LEU A 86 -4.47 -13.99 -2.17
N ASP A 87 -4.84 -15.26 -2.18
CA ASP A 87 -6.14 -15.69 -1.65
C ASP A 87 -6.30 -15.34 -0.17
N GLU A 88 -5.22 -15.44 0.60
CA GLU A 88 -5.22 -15.09 2.02
C GLU A 88 -5.34 -13.58 2.26
N ARG A 89 -4.86 -12.78 1.30
CA ARG A 89 -4.89 -11.32 1.39
C ARG A 89 -6.18 -10.70 0.85
N MET A 90 -6.97 -11.48 0.14
CA MET A 90 -8.27 -11.03 -0.40
C MET A 90 -9.37 -11.21 0.63
N GLU A 91 -10.17 -10.18 0.81
CA GLU A 91 -11.40 -10.21 1.59
C GLU A 91 -12.51 -9.71 0.67
N GLY A 92 -13.25 -10.63 0.04
CA GLY A 92 -14.20 -10.28 -1.00
C GLY A 92 -13.48 -9.64 -2.18
N SER A 93 -13.84 -8.41 -2.52
CA SER A 93 -13.20 -7.64 -3.59
C SER A 93 -12.10 -6.70 -3.09
N LYS A 94 -11.66 -6.87 -1.84
CA LYS A 94 -10.62 -6.02 -1.24
C LYS A 94 -9.32 -6.78 -1.08
N LEU A 95 -8.23 -6.19 -1.53
CA LEU A 95 -6.88 -6.70 -1.31
C LEU A 95 -6.22 -5.92 -0.19
N HIS A 96 -5.74 -6.65 0.82
CA HIS A 96 -5.01 -6.08 1.96
C HIS A 96 -3.52 -6.33 1.80
N LEU A 97 -2.74 -5.25 1.72
CA LEU A 97 -1.29 -5.32 1.62
C LEU A 97 -0.65 -4.72 2.87
N ARG A 98 0.45 -5.33 3.31
CA ARG A 98 1.29 -4.83 4.39
C ARG A 98 2.67 -4.55 3.82
N ILE A 99 3.08 -3.29 3.87
CA ILE A 99 4.32 -2.80 3.26
C ILE A 99 5.29 -2.43 4.37
N ASP A 100 6.56 -2.77 4.20
CA ASP A 100 7.62 -2.44 5.14
C ASP A 100 7.77 -0.92 5.27
N LYS A 101 7.31 -0.38 6.41
CA LYS A 101 7.31 1.07 6.66
C LYS A 101 8.73 1.64 6.75
N GLN A 102 9.61 0.99 7.49
CA GLN A 102 10.96 1.50 7.70
C GLN A 102 11.78 1.50 6.41
N ARG A 103 11.65 0.43 5.62
CA ARG A 103 12.31 0.37 4.32
C ARG A 103 11.77 1.42 3.35
N PHE A 104 10.47 1.63 3.37
CA PHE A 104 9.83 2.66 2.54
C PHE A 104 10.36 4.06 2.89
N ILE A 105 10.44 4.38 4.18
CA ILE A 105 10.96 5.68 4.63
C ILE A 105 12.42 5.86 4.26
N ALA A 106 13.23 4.83 4.48
CA ALA A 106 14.69 4.91 4.28
C ALA A 106 15.08 4.86 2.80
N GLU A 107 14.44 3.99 2.02
CA GLU A 107 14.86 3.69 0.64
C GLU A 107 13.81 4.02 -0.41
N LYS A 108 12.60 4.39 -0.01
CA LYS A 108 11.45 4.61 -0.90
C LYS A 108 11.17 3.40 -1.78
N LYS A 109 11.32 2.20 -1.19
CA LYS A 109 11.05 0.93 -1.85
C LYS A 109 9.82 0.27 -1.26
N ILE A 110 9.00 -0.31 -2.14
CA ILE A 110 7.82 -1.08 -1.76
C ILE A 110 8.24 -2.53 -1.59
N SER A 111 8.06 -3.08 -0.39
CA SER A 111 8.27 -4.51 -0.14
C SER A 111 7.25 -5.01 0.88
N LEU A 112 6.87 -6.27 0.75
CA LEU A 112 5.92 -6.90 1.67
C LEU A 112 6.60 -7.20 3.00
N LYS A 113 5.85 -7.02 4.09
CA LYS A 113 6.32 -7.34 5.44
C LYS A 113 5.16 -7.72 6.33
N ASP A 114 5.36 -8.70 7.19
CA ASP A 114 4.40 -9.06 8.24
C ASP A 114 4.64 -8.20 9.48
N GLY A 115 3.68 -8.23 10.41
CA GLY A 115 3.79 -7.52 11.68
C GLY A 115 3.05 -6.20 11.70
N ASP A 116 3.36 -5.37 12.71
CA ASP A 116 2.61 -4.15 13.01
C ASP A 116 3.31 -2.88 12.53
N ASP A 117 4.63 -2.93 12.31
CA ASP A 117 5.39 -1.77 11.84
C ASP A 117 5.36 -1.69 10.32
N ILE A 118 4.17 -1.44 9.79
CA ILE A 118 3.89 -1.50 8.35
C ILE A 118 3.02 -0.32 7.91
N ILE A 119 3.04 -0.08 6.60
CA ILE A 119 2.04 0.74 5.93
C ILE A 119 0.96 -0.22 5.41
N LYS A 120 -0.28 0.03 5.79
CA LYS A 120 -1.39 -0.80 5.34
C LYS A 120 -2.00 -0.20 4.09
N ILE A 121 -2.16 -1.01 3.04
CA ILE A 121 -2.82 -0.59 1.81
C ILE A 121 -4.01 -1.48 1.57
N ILE A 122 -5.18 -0.88 1.35
CA ILE A 122 -6.41 -1.59 1.04
C ILE A 122 -6.88 -1.15 -0.33
N MET A 123 -6.94 -2.10 -1.26
CA MET A 123 -7.41 -1.86 -2.62
C MET A 123 -8.78 -2.48 -2.80
N SER A 124 -9.78 -1.67 -3.13
CA SER A 124 -11.15 -2.14 -3.40
C SER A 124 -11.36 -2.19 -4.90
N PHE A 125 -11.61 -3.39 -5.42
CA PHE A 125 -11.82 -3.62 -6.84
C PHE A 125 -13.30 -3.65 -7.18
N LYS A 126 -13.62 -3.45 -8.45
CA LYS A 126 -14.98 -3.60 -8.95
C LYS A 126 -15.22 -5.05 -9.33
N GLY A 127 -16.08 -5.74 -8.58
CA GLY A 127 -16.43 -7.14 -8.80
C GLY A 127 -15.41 -8.15 -8.29
N LYS A 128 -15.53 -9.39 -8.73
CA LYS A 128 -14.62 -10.49 -8.37
C LYS A 128 -13.43 -10.49 -9.33
N VAL A 129 -12.25 -10.24 -8.81
CA VAL A 129 -11.06 -9.96 -9.64
C VAL A 129 -9.87 -10.84 -9.33
N THR A 130 -9.97 -11.80 -8.41
CA THR A 130 -8.84 -12.58 -7.92
C THR A 130 -8.06 -13.24 -9.06
N GLU A 131 -8.76 -13.93 -9.97
CA GLU A 131 -8.09 -14.61 -11.08
C GLU A 131 -7.47 -13.62 -12.08
N GLN A 132 -8.17 -12.54 -12.38
CA GLN A 132 -7.65 -11.50 -13.27
C GLN A 132 -6.43 -10.83 -12.65
N LEU A 133 -6.45 -10.58 -11.34
CA LEU A 133 -5.33 -9.99 -10.61
C LEU A 133 -4.11 -10.91 -10.65
N LYS A 134 -4.30 -12.21 -10.46
CA LYS A 134 -3.22 -13.20 -10.59
C LYS A 134 -2.56 -13.13 -11.96
N GLU A 135 -3.35 -13.04 -13.03
CA GLU A 135 -2.81 -12.93 -14.37
C GLU A 135 -1.99 -11.65 -14.58
N GLU A 136 -2.49 -10.52 -14.11
CA GLU A 136 -1.77 -9.25 -14.21
C GLU A 136 -0.46 -9.27 -13.42
N LEU A 137 -0.47 -9.84 -12.21
CA LEU A 137 0.73 -9.95 -11.38
C LEU A 137 1.77 -10.89 -12.03
N LYS A 138 1.32 -11.98 -12.67
CA LYS A 138 2.22 -12.87 -13.41
C LYS A 138 2.88 -12.13 -14.57
N GLN A 139 2.13 -11.30 -15.29
CA GLN A 139 2.69 -10.51 -16.39
C GLN A 139 3.74 -9.51 -15.90
N ILE A 140 3.49 -8.85 -14.78
CA ILE A 140 4.46 -7.93 -14.17
C ILE A 140 5.71 -8.70 -13.74
N ALA A 141 5.55 -9.85 -13.09
CA ALA A 141 6.66 -10.70 -12.65
C ALA A 141 7.52 -11.16 -13.84
N ASN A 142 6.88 -11.57 -14.94
CA ASN A 142 7.59 -12.00 -16.14
C ASN A 142 8.40 -10.86 -16.76
N ARG A 143 7.86 -9.65 -16.79
CA ARG A 143 8.59 -8.48 -17.29
C ARG A 143 9.80 -8.17 -16.42
N ASN A 144 9.65 -8.24 -15.10
CA ASN A 144 10.74 -7.96 -14.17
C ASN A 144 11.84 -9.01 -14.23
N LEU A 145 11.51 -10.25 -14.55
CA LEU A 145 12.49 -11.32 -14.67
C LEU A 145 13.40 -11.11 -15.89
N HIS A 146 12.90 -10.46 -16.95
CA HIS A 146 13.62 -10.26 -18.20
C HIS A 146 14.27 -8.88 -18.34
N THR A 147 14.19 -8.05 -17.30
CA THR A 147 14.85 -6.74 -17.31
C THR A 147 16.24 -6.74 -16.63
#